data_e664cb2aaa782ae224160dc7ff8a21fe
#
_entry.id   e664cb2aaa782ae224160dc7ff8a21fe
#
_cell.length_a   1.000
_cell.length_b   1.000
_cell.length_c   1.000
_cell.angle_alpha   90.00
_cell.angle_beta   90.00
_cell.angle_gamma   90.00
#
_symmetry.space_group_name_H-M   'P 1'
#
loop_
_entity.id
_entity.type
_entity.pdbx_description
1 polymer ?
#
loop_
_entity_poly.entity_id
_entity_poly.type
_entity_poly.pdbx_seq_one_letter_code
_entity_poly.pdbx_strand_id
1 'polypeptide(L)'
;FTAGLAADILFYSLCEWILYAGEDRISQMGSIQDWASTYPLFHWGPIPWSFYLVLASAFGFMLHVRKCDKQKYSEACRPLLGRRVDSFWGKLIDLLAVFALLAGTATTFSLATPLLSMAISHVFHIPASNLLTIGLLAIIGITYTIAVYFGMKGVSKLASSCTYLFFALLLYVLIGGGKARYTIETGITAIGNLTQNFIGLCTWTD
;
A
#
# COMPACT_ATOMS: atom_id res chain seq x y z
N PHE A 1 5.05 4.39 -1.84
CA PHE A 1 3.66 4.61 -2.25
C PHE A 1 3.18 3.50 -3.20
N THR A 2 3.73 3.37 -4.40
CA THR A 2 3.27 2.39 -5.40
C THR A 2 3.43 0.93 -4.97
N ALA A 3 4.45 0.58 -4.22
CA ALA A 3 4.69 -0.79 -3.78
C ALA A 3 3.71 -1.24 -2.66
N GLY A 4 3.28 -0.32 -1.80
CA GLY A 4 2.35 -0.63 -0.71
C GLY A 4 0.88 -0.66 -1.11
N LEU A 5 0.49 0.07 -2.15
CA LEU A 5 -0.92 0.25 -2.52
C LEU A 5 -1.42 -0.71 -3.62
N ALA A 6 -0.58 -1.54 -4.22
CA ALA A 6 -0.98 -2.34 -5.36
C ALA A 6 -2.07 -3.37 -5.03
N ALA A 7 -1.92 -4.13 -3.95
CA ALA A 7 -2.93 -5.08 -3.50
C ALA A 7 -4.19 -4.37 -2.99
N ASP A 8 -4.02 -3.24 -2.32
CA ASP A 8 -5.09 -2.46 -1.74
C ASP A 8 -6.00 -1.88 -2.81
N ILE A 9 -5.42 -1.33 -3.88
CA ILE A 9 -6.19 -0.77 -4.99
C ILE A 9 -6.90 -1.87 -5.78
N LEU A 10 -6.22 -2.98 -6.07
CA LEU A 10 -6.76 -4.02 -6.94
C LEU A 10 -7.76 -4.93 -6.23
N PHE A 11 -7.60 -5.17 -4.95
CA PHE A 11 -8.44 -6.11 -4.20
C PHE A 11 -9.33 -5.39 -3.19
N TYR A 12 -8.74 -4.76 -2.20
CA TYR A 12 -9.47 -4.21 -1.06
C TYR A 12 -10.37 -3.04 -1.43
N SER A 13 -10.02 -2.21 -2.40
CA SER A 13 -10.89 -1.13 -2.86
C SER A 13 -12.25 -1.60 -3.37
N LEU A 14 -12.35 -2.86 -3.82
CA LEU A 14 -13.58 -3.44 -4.36
C LEU A 14 -14.37 -4.22 -3.31
N CYS A 15 -13.73 -4.81 -2.31
CA CYS A 15 -14.38 -5.72 -1.37
C CYS A 15 -14.45 -5.21 0.07
N GLU A 16 -13.60 -4.26 0.46
CA GLU A 16 -13.49 -3.84 1.85
C GLU A 16 -14.77 -3.22 2.40
N TRP A 17 -15.47 -2.43 1.61
CA TRP A 17 -16.78 -1.89 1.98
C TRP A 17 -17.79 -3.00 2.30
N ILE A 18 -17.81 -4.07 1.51
CA ILE A 18 -18.73 -5.20 1.70
C ILE A 18 -18.38 -5.96 2.99
N LEU A 19 -17.08 -6.14 3.26
CA LEU A 19 -16.61 -6.78 4.47
C LEU A 19 -17.07 -6.00 5.71
N TYR A 20 -16.83 -4.69 5.74
CA TYR A 20 -17.27 -3.85 6.85
C TYR A 20 -18.80 -3.74 6.96
N ALA A 21 -19.52 -3.71 5.84
CA ALA A 21 -20.98 -3.68 5.88
C ALA A 21 -21.60 -4.95 6.49
N GLY A 22 -20.86 -6.06 6.49
CA GLY A 22 -21.25 -7.34 7.12
C GLY A 22 -20.91 -7.45 8.60
N GLU A 23 -20.18 -6.49 9.18
CA GLU A 23 -19.79 -6.53 10.59
C GLU A 23 -20.90 -6.02 11.50
N ASP A 24 -21.22 -6.80 12.54
CA ASP A 24 -22.28 -6.45 13.50
C ASP A 24 -22.06 -5.10 14.15
N ARG A 25 -20.80 -4.77 14.48
CA ARG A 25 -20.44 -3.47 15.03
C ARG A 25 -20.86 -2.29 14.15
N ILE A 26 -20.67 -2.39 12.85
CA ILE A 26 -21.01 -1.32 11.92
C ILE A 26 -22.52 -1.03 11.97
N SER A 27 -23.34 -2.07 12.05
CA SER A 27 -24.79 -1.91 12.18
C SER A 27 -25.22 -1.21 13.48
N GLN A 28 -24.44 -1.37 14.55
CA GLN A 28 -24.69 -0.75 15.87
C GLN A 28 -24.25 0.72 15.93
N MET A 29 -23.34 1.15 15.07
CA MET A 29 -22.82 2.53 15.06
C MET A 29 -23.74 3.53 14.35
N GLY A 30 -24.68 3.05 13.53
CA GLY A 30 -25.63 3.88 12.81
C GLY A 30 -25.81 3.48 11.35
N SER A 31 -25.71 4.43 10.41
CA SER A 31 -25.81 4.13 8.98
C SER A 31 -24.70 3.22 8.51
N ILE A 32 -25.05 2.01 8.05
CA ILE A 32 -24.09 1.05 7.47
C ILE A 32 -23.29 1.69 6.33
N GLN A 33 -23.97 2.48 5.47
CA GLN A 33 -23.33 3.16 4.35
C GLN A 33 -22.21 4.10 4.82
N ASP A 34 -22.48 4.90 5.84
CA ASP A 34 -21.52 5.89 6.32
C ASP A 34 -20.34 5.23 7.05
N TRP A 35 -20.62 4.25 7.90
CA TRP A 35 -19.59 3.60 8.68
C TRP A 35 -18.76 2.60 7.88
N ALA A 36 -19.38 1.81 7.00
CA ALA A 36 -18.63 0.93 6.10
C ALA A 36 -17.76 1.70 5.11
N SER A 37 -18.11 2.97 4.82
CA SER A 37 -17.26 3.88 4.04
C SER A 37 -16.18 4.58 4.88
N THR A 38 -16.40 4.73 6.18
CA THR A 38 -15.46 5.37 7.12
C THR A 38 -14.31 4.43 7.52
N TYR A 39 -14.61 3.15 7.75
CA TYR A 39 -13.61 2.19 8.23
C TYR A 39 -12.42 1.97 7.28
N PRO A 40 -12.58 1.92 5.95
CA PRO A 40 -11.44 1.89 5.04
C PRO A 40 -10.49 3.09 5.22
N LEU A 41 -11.03 4.30 5.42
CA LEU A 41 -10.22 5.48 5.71
C LEU A 41 -9.52 5.41 7.06
N PHE A 42 -10.12 4.78 8.05
CA PHE A 42 -9.50 4.53 9.35
C PHE A 42 -8.38 3.49 9.23
N HIS A 43 -8.66 2.34 8.59
CA HIS A 43 -7.74 1.23 8.43
C HIS A 43 -6.52 1.61 7.59
N TRP A 44 -6.72 2.32 6.45
CA TRP A 44 -5.65 2.74 5.55
C TRP A 44 -5.17 4.17 5.77
N GLY A 45 -5.76 4.87 6.72
CA GLY A 45 -5.51 6.27 7.01
C GLY A 45 -4.36 6.51 8.00
N PRO A 46 -4.57 7.32 9.04
CA PRO A 46 -3.50 7.80 9.91
C PRO A 46 -2.71 6.71 10.62
N ILE A 47 -3.31 5.58 10.96
CA ILE A 47 -2.68 4.52 11.76
C ILE A 47 -1.52 3.87 11.01
N PRO A 48 -1.71 3.18 9.86
CA PRO A 48 -0.59 2.57 9.15
C PRO A 48 0.42 3.62 8.65
N TRP A 49 -0.04 4.79 8.22
CA TRP A 49 0.87 5.85 7.78
C TRP A 49 1.74 6.40 8.93
N SER A 50 1.28 6.37 10.17
CA SER A 50 2.09 6.76 11.33
C SER A 50 3.31 5.84 11.51
N PHE A 51 3.17 4.54 11.27
CA PHE A 51 4.32 3.60 11.29
C PHE A 51 5.33 3.92 10.18
N TYR A 52 4.85 4.18 8.97
CA TYR A 52 5.72 4.59 7.87
C TYR A 52 6.40 5.94 8.14
N LEU A 53 5.71 6.88 8.79
CA LEU A 53 6.25 8.21 9.11
C LEU A 53 7.43 8.12 10.07
N VAL A 54 7.38 7.24 11.07
CA VAL A 54 8.51 7.02 12.00
C VAL A 54 9.75 6.57 11.24
N LEU A 55 9.60 5.57 10.37
CA LEU A 55 10.69 5.06 9.57
C LEU A 55 11.20 6.10 8.55
N ALA A 56 10.28 6.77 7.86
CA ALA A 56 10.61 7.82 6.89
C ALA A 56 11.36 8.98 7.54
N SER A 57 10.96 9.39 8.75
CA SER A 57 11.65 10.45 9.53
C SER A 57 13.06 10.03 9.91
N ALA A 58 13.25 8.80 10.38
CA ALA A 58 14.56 8.27 10.74
C ALA A 58 15.51 8.23 9.53
N PHE A 59 15.05 7.71 8.39
CA PHE A 59 15.82 7.68 7.15
C PHE A 59 16.03 9.07 6.55
N GLY A 60 15.00 9.91 6.56
CA GLY A 60 15.10 11.30 6.11
C GLY A 60 16.15 12.08 6.88
N PHE A 61 16.17 11.96 8.20
CA PHE A 61 17.20 12.56 9.04
C PHE A 61 18.59 11.99 8.75
N MET A 62 18.71 10.68 8.62
CA MET A 62 19.98 10.01 8.31
C MET A 62 20.56 10.47 6.97
N LEU A 63 19.74 10.53 5.93
CA LEU A 63 20.20 10.84 4.57
C LEU A 63 20.40 12.35 4.35
N HIS A 64 19.47 13.19 4.82
CA HIS A 64 19.49 14.61 4.50
C HIS A 64 20.23 15.47 5.54
N VAL A 65 20.11 15.14 6.83
CA VAL A 65 20.75 15.91 7.90
C VAL A 65 22.15 15.37 8.20
N ARG A 66 22.27 14.07 8.40
CA ARG A 66 23.55 13.42 8.69
C ARG A 66 24.39 13.14 7.44
N LYS A 67 23.80 13.26 6.25
CA LYS A 67 24.46 13.02 4.96
C LYS A 67 25.16 11.67 4.89
N CYS A 68 24.50 10.63 5.41
CA CYS A 68 25.05 9.28 5.43
C CYS A 68 24.85 8.64 4.05
N ASP A 69 25.93 8.17 3.46
CA ASP A 69 25.88 7.53 2.12
C ASP A 69 25.35 6.09 2.15
N LYS A 70 25.30 5.48 3.34
CA LYS A 70 24.86 4.09 3.50
C LYS A 70 23.36 4.02 3.74
N GLN A 71 22.63 3.51 2.78
CA GLN A 71 21.18 3.30 2.86
C GLN A 71 20.84 1.94 3.51
N LYS A 72 21.24 1.76 4.78
CA LYS A 72 21.01 0.54 5.55
C LYS A 72 20.14 0.83 6.77
N TYR A 73 19.27 -0.13 7.12
CA TYR A 73 18.45 -0.02 8.33
C TYR A 73 19.29 0.02 9.59
N SER A 74 20.35 -0.79 9.65
CA SER A 74 21.30 -0.78 10.74
C SER A 74 21.95 0.59 10.94
N GLU A 75 22.26 1.29 9.84
CA GLU A 75 22.87 2.62 9.91
C GLU A 75 21.92 3.67 10.49
N ALA A 76 20.62 3.56 10.22
CA ALA A 76 19.61 4.41 10.86
C ALA A 76 19.55 4.21 12.38
N CYS A 77 19.88 3.01 12.87
CA CYS A 77 19.97 2.69 14.29
C CYS A 77 21.29 3.08 14.95
N ARG A 78 22.27 3.57 14.21
CA ARG A 78 23.61 3.93 14.74
C ARG A 78 23.57 4.92 15.93
N PRO A 79 22.67 5.92 15.99
CA PRO A 79 22.58 6.80 17.16
C PRO A 79 22.27 6.08 18.46
N LEU A 80 21.53 4.98 18.39
CA LEU A 80 21.12 4.17 19.54
C LEU A 80 22.13 3.06 19.86
N LEU A 81 22.61 2.37 18.84
CA LEU A 81 23.46 1.18 18.98
C LEU A 81 24.98 1.47 18.93
N GLY A 82 25.37 2.67 18.50
CA GLY A 82 26.77 3.07 18.39
C GLY A 82 27.57 2.11 17.50
N ARG A 83 28.74 1.64 18.01
CA ARG A 83 29.60 0.68 17.30
C ARG A 83 29.01 -0.72 17.13
N ARG A 84 27.95 -1.08 17.89
CA ARG A 84 27.29 -2.40 17.78
C ARG A 84 26.62 -2.60 16.41
N VAL A 85 26.36 -1.52 15.69
CA VAL A 85 25.85 -1.57 14.30
C VAL A 85 26.82 -2.29 13.37
N ASP A 86 28.13 -2.20 13.62
CA ASP A 86 29.14 -2.83 12.76
C ASP A 86 29.38 -4.31 13.14
N SER A 87 28.69 -4.81 14.17
CA SER A 87 28.77 -6.19 14.66
C SER A 87 27.62 -7.08 14.13
N PHE A 88 27.44 -8.25 14.76
CA PHE A 88 26.36 -9.20 14.48
C PHE A 88 24.96 -8.53 14.52
N TRP A 89 24.71 -7.61 15.46
CA TRP A 89 23.41 -6.96 15.60
C TRP A 89 23.02 -6.10 14.41
N GLY A 90 23.97 -5.37 13.84
CA GLY A 90 23.68 -4.60 12.62
C GLY A 90 23.41 -5.50 11.42
N LYS A 91 24.15 -6.59 11.27
CA LYS A 91 23.89 -7.59 10.20
C LYS A 91 22.53 -8.24 10.36
N LEU A 92 22.12 -8.54 11.59
CA LEU A 92 20.80 -9.11 11.88
C LEU A 92 19.68 -8.13 11.51
N ILE A 93 19.82 -6.85 11.86
CA ILE A 93 18.83 -5.81 11.50
C ILE A 93 18.69 -5.71 9.97
N ASP A 94 19.81 -5.63 9.25
CA ASP A 94 19.78 -5.54 7.79
C ASP A 94 19.19 -6.80 7.15
N LEU A 95 19.49 -7.97 7.68
CA LEU A 95 18.95 -9.26 7.22
C LEU A 95 17.43 -9.32 7.42
N LEU A 96 16.94 -8.95 8.61
CA LEU A 96 15.50 -8.91 8.91
C LEU A 96 14.78 -7.89 8.01
N ALA A 97 15.40 -6.74 7.74
CA ALA A 97 14.84 -5.76 6.82
C ALA A 97 14.71 -6.30 5.38
N VAL A 98 15.72 -7.04 4.90
CA VAL A 98 15.65 -7.69 3.57
C VAL A 98 14.56 -8.76 3.53
N PHE A 99 14.46 -9.61 4.56
CA PHE A 99 13.40 -10.61 4.64
C PHE A 99 12.01 -9.97 4.71
N ALA A 100 11.83 -8.90 5.49
CA ALA A 100 10.56 -8.18 5.56
C ALA A 100 10.17 -7.59 4.19
N LEU A 101 11.13 -7.01 3.47
CA LEU A 101 10.89 -6.48 2.13
C LEU A 101 10.50 -7.58 1.13
N LEU A 102 11.20 -8.71 1.15
CA LEU A 102 10.90 -9.86 0.30
C LEU A 102 9.52 -10.45 0.62
N ALA A 103 9.19 -10.62 1.90
CA ALA A 103 7.90 -11.13 2.33
C ALA A 103 6.75 -10.19 1.91
N GLY A 104 6.88 -8.88 2.15
CA GLY A 104 5.90 -7.88 1.72
C GLY A 104 5.68 -7.87 0.20
N THR A 105 6.77 -7.96 -0.57
CA THR A 105 6.70 -8.02 -2.03
C THR A 105 6.02 -9.32 -2.49
N ALA A 106 6.37 -10.46 -1.91
CA ALA A 106 5.76 -11.76 -2.24
C ALA A 106 4.25 -11.76 -1.94
N THR A 107 3.83 -11.21 -0.80
CA THR A 107 2.41 -11.08 -0.44
C THR A 107 1.66 -10.23 -1.47
N THR A 108 2.20 -9.07 -1.84
CA THR A 108 1.60 -8.19 -2.85
C THR A 108 1.44 -8.92 -4.19
N PHE A 109 2.45 -9.63 -4.66
CA PHE A 109 2.37 -10.37 -5.93
C PHE A 109 1.39 -11.54 -5.86
N SER A 110 1.30 -12.23 -4.72
CA SER A 110 0.38 -13.36 -4.56
C SER A 110 -1.09 -12.95 -4.63
N LEU A 111 -1.43 -11.74 -4.21
CA LEU A 111 -2.78 -11.19 -4.29
C LEU A 111 -3.06 -10.48 -5.63
N ALA A 112 -2.15 -9.63 -6.07
CA ALA A 112 -2.39 -8.78 -7.23
C ALA A 112 -2.33 -9.53 -8.57
N THR A 113 -1.45 -10.53 -8.72
CA THR A 113 -1.28 -11.19 -10.02
C THR A 113 -2.47 -12.05 -10.44
N PRO A 114 -3.08 -12.87 -9.56
CA PRO A 114 -4.30 -13.60 -9.92
C PRO A 114 -5.45 -12.67 -10.32
N LEU A 115 -5.62 -11.55 -9.61
CA LEU A 115 -6.65 -10.55 -9.94
C LEU A 115 -6.41 -9.91 -11.30
N LEU A 116 -5.17 -9.55 -11.60
CA LEU A 116 -4.80 -9.03 -12.91
C LEU A 116 -5.07 -10.08 -14.00
N SER A 117 -4.76 -11.35 -13.73
CA SER A 117 -5.07 -12.46 -14.63
C SER A 117 -6.56 -12.58 -14.90
N MET A 118 -7.39 -12.48 -13.85
CA MET A 118 -8.86 -12.49 -13.99
C MET A 118 -9.37 -11.27 -14.76
N ALA A 119 -8.85 -10.08 -14.50
CA ALA A 119 -9.23 -8.86 -15.20
C ALA A 119 -8.90 -8.94 -16.70
N ILE A 120 -7.71 -9.42 -17.06
CA ILE A 120 -7.29 -9.64 -18.45
C ILE A 120 -8.16 -10.70 -19.12
N SER A 121 -8.43 -11.81 -18.42
CA SER A 121 -9.32 -12.87 -18.88
C SER A 121 -10.70 -12.32 -19.24
N HIS A 122 -11.26 -11.48 -18.39
CA HIS A 122 -12.58 -10.88 -18.60
C HIS A 122 -12.58 -9.87 -19.78
N VAL A 123 -11.57 -9.01 -19.87
CA VAL A 123 -11.50 -7.97 -20.93
C VAL A 123 -11.27 -8.59 -22.32
N PHE A 124 -10.37 -9.58 -22.41
CA PHE A 124 -10.00 -10.21 -23.68
C PHE A 124 -10.76 -11.49 -23.98
N HIS A 125 -11.69 -11.91 -23.11
CA HIS A 125 -12.45 -13.16 -23.23
C HIS A 125 -11.55 -14.41 -23.36
N ILE A 126 -10.40 -14.40 -22.68
CA ILE A 126 -9.44 -15.51 -22.62
C ILE A 126 -9.70 -16.31 -21.34
N PRO A 127 -9.64 -17.64 -21.35
CA PRO A 127 -9.84 -18.42 -20.12
C PRO A 127 -8.80 -18.08 -19.06
N ALA A 128 -9.25 -17.80 -17.84
CA ALA A 128 -8.36 -17.64 -16.69
C ALA A 128 -7.63 -18.96 -16.45
N SER A 129 -6.31 -18.92 -16.50
CA SER A 129 -5.47 -20.11 -16.34
C SER A 129 -4.21 -19.81 -15.55
N ASN A 130 -3.65 -20.84 -14.91
CA ASN A 130 -2.36 -20.72 -14.24
C ASN A 130 -1.25 -20.28 -15.21
N LEU A 131 -1.35 -20.68 -16.49
CA LEU A 131 -0.37 -20.27 -17.50
C LEU A 131 -0.42 -18.76 -17.75
N LEU A 132 -1.61 -18.16 -17.80
CA LEU A 132 -1.79 -16.72 -17.93
C LEU A 132 -1.17 -15.99 -16.72
N THR A 133 -1.43 -16.48 -15.52
CA THR A 133 -0.89 -15.91 -14.27
C THR A 133 0.65 -16.00 -14.24
N ILE A 134 1.22 -17.14 -14.61
CA ILE A 134 2.68 -17.33 -14.68
C ILE A 134 3.29 -16.41 -15.76
N GLY A 135 2.64 -16.31 -16.92
CA GLY A 135 3.07 -15.40 -17.99
C GLY A 135 3.10 -13.94 -17.54
N LEU A 136 2.07 -13.51 -16.83
CA LEU A 136 2.01 -12.16 -16.25
C LEU A 136 3.10 -11.92 -15.20
N LEU A 137 3.33 -12.88 -14.30
CA LEU A 137 4.43 -12.82 -13.33
C LEU A 137 5.78 -12.70 -14.03
N ALA A 138 6.00 -13.45 -15.11
CA ALA A 138 7.24 -13.36 -15.88
C ALA A 138 7.40 -11.97 -16.52
N ILE A 139 6.35 -11.42 -17.12
CA ILE A 139 6.37 -10.07 -17.74
C ILE A 139 6.66 -9.01 -16.67
N ILE A 140 5.99 -9.07 -15.52
CA ILE A 140 6.22 -8.14 -14.41
C ILE A 140 7.66 -8.26 -13.90
N GLY A 141 8.13 -9.49 -13.68
CA GLY A 141 9.50 -9.76 -13.24
C GLY A 141 10.56 -9.24 -14.20
N ILE A 142 10.38 -9.44 -15.50
CA ILE A 142 11.28 -8.92 -16.54
C ILE A 142 11.25 -7.38 -16.54
N THR A 143 10.07 -6.78 -16.51
CA THR A 143 9.92 -5.31 -16.48
C THR A 143 10.62 -4.70 -15.28
N TYR A 144 10.43 -5.31 -14.10
CA TYR A 144 11.07 -4.87 -12.87
C TYR A 144 12.59 -5.04 -12.93
N THR A 145 13.06 -6.18 -13.44
CA THR A 145 14.50 -6.47 -13.60
C THR A 145 15.17 -5.45 -14.54
N ILE A 146 14.52 -5.12 -15.64
CA ILE A 146 14.99 -4.08 -16.57
C ILE A 146 15.04 -2.72 -15.87
N ALA A 147 13.99 -2.35 -15.12
CA ALA A 147 13.97 -1.09 -14.38
C ALA A 147 15.13 -1.00 -13.37
N VAL A 148 15.39 -2.09 -12.64
CA VAL A 148 16.49 -2.18 -11.67
C VAL A 148 17.86 -2.14 -12.36
N TYR A 149 18.00 -2.76 -13.54
CA TYR A 149 19.23 -2.70 -14.33
C TYR A 149 19.64 -1.25 -14.67
N PHE A 150 18.68 -0.37 -14.95
CA PHE A 150 18.94 1.06 -15.15
C PHE A 150 19.13 1.84 -13.83
N GLY A 151 19.19 1.14 -12.70
CA GLY A 151 19.43 1.70 -11.37
C GLY A 151 18.29 2.60 -10.89
N MET A 152 18.60 3.52 -9.97
CA MET A 152 17.60 4.40 -9.35
C MET A 152 16.80 5.24 -10.37
N LYS A 153 17.39 5.61 -11.51
CA LYS A 153 16.68 6.35 -12.56
C LYS A 153 15.60 5.49 -13.21
N GLY A 154 15.87 4.22 -13.47
CA GLY A 154 14.90 3.28 -14.04
C GLY A 154 13.73 3.01 -13.09
N VAL A 155 14.05 2.70 -11.84
CA VAL A 155 13.05 2.46 -10.79
C VAL A 155 12.18 3.70 -10.57
N SER A 156 12.78 4.89 -10.47
CA SER A 156 12.04 6.14 -10.28
C SER A 156 11.12 6.46 -11.47
N LYS A 157 11.58 6.23 -12.70
CA LYS A 157 10.75 6.44 -13.90
C LYS A 157 9.55 5.49 -13.94
N LEU A 158 9.77 4.21 -13.62
CA LEU A 158 8.69 3.22 -13.54
C LEU A 158 7.67 3.62 -12.46
N ALA A 159 8.14 3.94 -11.25
CA ALA A 159 7.28 4.37 -10.15
C ALA A 159 6.46 5.62 -10.49
N SER A 160 7.08 6.62 -11.13
CA SER A 160 6.37 7.82 -11.58
C SER A 160 5.30 7.50 -12.62
N SER A 161 5.60 6.63 -13.58
CA SER A 161 4.62 6.20 -14.60
C SER A 161 3.41 5.50 -13.94
N CYS A 162 3.65 4.60 -12.98
CA CYS A 162 2.58 3.95 -12.22
C CYS A 162 1.74 4.96 -11.43
N THR A 163 2.38 5.97 -10.83
CA THR A 163 1.68 7.03 -10.09
C THR A 163 0.78 7.86 -11.01
N TYR A 164 1.25 8.23 -12.20
CA TYR A 164 0.40 8.95 -13.17
C TYR A 164 -0.78 8.10 -13.65
N LEU A 165 -0.56 6.82 -13.93
CA LEU A 165 -1.63 5.90 -14.31
C LEU A 165 -2.66 5.74 -13.18
N PHE A 166 -2.21 5.69 -11.93
CA PHE A 166 -3.10 5.66 -10.77
C PHE A 166 -4.00 6.89 -10.70
N PHE A 167 -3.44 8.10 -10.79
CA PHE A 167 -4.26 9.32 -10.79
C PHE A 167 -5.19 9.42 -12.01
N ALA A 168 -4.73 8.97 -13.18
CA ALA A 168 -5.58 8.89 -14.36
C ALA A 168 -6.77 7.96 -14.15
N LEU A 169 -6.55 6.79 -13.52
CA LEU A 169 -7.61 5.85 -13.15
C LEU A 169 -8.60 6.48 -12.16
N LEU A 170 -8.11 7.15 -11.12
CA LEU A 170 -8.98 7.84 -10.15
C LEU A 170 -9.85 8.89 -10.81
N LEU A 171 -9.28 9.71 -11.69
CA LEU A 171 -10.03 10.72 -12.43
C LEU A 171 -11.05 10.08 -13.38
N TYR A 172 -10.67 9.01 -14.05
CA TYR A 172 -11.58 8.26 -14.91
C TYR A 172 -12.76 7.70 -14.11
N VAL A 173 -12.54 7.09 -12.96
CA VAL A 173 -13.62 6.57 -12.11
C VAL A 173 -14.49 7.69 -11.58
N LEU A 174 -13.91 8.80 -11.14
CA LEU A 174 -14.66 9.93 -10.60
C LEU A 174 -15.55 10.59 -11.66
N ILE A 175 -15.02 10.81 -12.86
CA ILE A 175 -15.74 11.53 -13.94
C ILE A 175 -16.59 10.56 -14.75
N GLY A 176 -15.98 9.44 -15.20
CA GLY A 176 -16.59 8.45 -16.08
C GLY A 176 -17.62 7.55 -15.37
N GLY A 177 -17.49 7.37 -14.05
CA GLY A 177 -18.40 6.55 -13.26
C GLY A 177 -19.81 7.14 -13.09
N GLY A 178 -20.06 8.40 -13.48
CA GLY A 178 -21.36 9.06 -13.45
C GLY A 178 -21.95 9.29 -12.04
N LYS A 179 -21.15 9.04 -10.98
CA LYS A 179 -21.55 9.16 -9.57
C LYS A 179 -20.63 10.08 -8.76
N ALA A 180 -19.98 11.04 -9.43
CA ALA A 180 -18.97 11.90 -8.82
C ALA A 180 -19.49 12.61 -7.55
N ARG A 181 -20.71 13.15 -7.58
CA ARG A 181 -21.34 13.79 -6.41
C ARG A 181 -21.43 12.82 -5.23
N TYR A 182 -21.97 11.64 -5.44
CA TYR A 182 -22.09 10.60 -4.40
C TYR A 182 -20.71 10.22 -3.83
N THR A 183 -19.72 10.02 -4.68
CA THR A 183 -18.35 9.67 -4.27
C THR A 183 -17.74 10.76 -3.39
N ILE A 184 -17.92 12.05 -3.76
CA ILE A 184 -17.40 13.18 -3.01
C ILE A 184 -18.14 13.34 -1.67
N GLU A 185 -19.48 13.29 -1.68
CA GLU A 185 -20.30 13.41 -0.47
C GLU A 185 -19.97 12.30 0.53
N THR A 186 -19.90 11.03 0.07
CA THR A 186 -19.52 9.90 0.92
C THR A 186 -18.09 10.05 1.47
N GLY A 187 -17.15 10.49 0.65
CA GLY A 187 -15.77 10.72 1.08
C GLY A 187 -15.66 11.80 2.15
N ILE A 188 -16.37 12.93 1.99
CA ILE A 188 -16.39 14.03 2.97
C ILE A 188 -17.04 13.55 4.28
N THR A 189 -18.17 12.84 4.20
CA THR A 189 -18.85 12.26 5.37
C THR A 189 -17.91 11.28 6.10
N ALA A 190 -17.24 10.41 5.39
CA ALA A 190 -16.31 9.46 5.96
C ALA A 190 -15.13 10.14 6.67
N ILE A 191 -14.56 11.20 6.09
CA ILE A 191 -13.51 12.02 6.74
C ILE A 191 -14.05 12.69 8.01
N GLY A 192 -15.27 13.22 7.97
CA GLY A 192 -15.93 13.81 9.12
C GLY A 192 -16.14 12.83 10.26
N ASN A 193 -16.69 11.65 9.96
CA ASN A 193 -16.88 10.57 10.92
C ASN A 193 -15.57 10.09 11.53
N LEU A 194 -14.55 9.91 10.69
CA LEU A 194 -13.21 9.50 11.14
C LEU A 194 -12.64 10.54 12.11
N THR A 195 -12.70 11.82 11.77
CA THR A 195 -12.12 12.91 12.59
C THR A 195 -12.83 13.02 13.94
N GLN A 196 -14.14 12.94 13.94
CA GLN A 196 -14.95 13.08 15.17
C GLN A 196 -14.80 11.87 16.11
N ASN A 197 -14.62 10.67 15.57
CA ASN A 197 -14.64 9.44 16.34
C ASN A 197 -13.25 8.77 16.44
N PHE A 198 -12.18 9.42 16.00
CA PHE A 198 -10.85 8.83 15.87
C PHE A 198 -10.36 8.16 17.15
N ILE A 199 -10.46 8.84 18.29
CA ILE A 199 -10.03 8.29 19.58
C ILE A 199 -10.86 7.06 19.96
N GLY A 200 -12.18 7.13 19.80
CA GLY A 200 -13.08 6.01 20.09
C GLY A 200 -12.80 4.80 19.20
N LEU A 201 -12.46 5.01 17.93
CA LEU A 201 -12.08 3.93 17.01
C LEU A 201 -10.73 3.31 17.38
N CYS A 202 -9.76 4.12 17.85
CA CYS A 202 -8.44 3.64 18.27
C CYS A 202 -8.44 2.89 19.61
N THR A 203 -9.36 3.22 20.51
CA THR A 203 -9.40 2.68 21.88
C THR A 203 -10.47 1.63 22.08
N TRP A 204 -11.20 1.28 21.04
CA TRP A 204 -12.23 0.28 21.13
C TRP A 204 -11.61 -1.12 21.31
N THR A 205 -12.14 -1.86 22.28
CA THR A 205 -11.79 -3.27 22.55
C THR A 205 -13.08 -4.08 22.65
N ASP A 206 -13.08 -5.27 22.06
CA ASP A 206 -14.15 -6.26 22.23
C ASP A 206 -14.21 -6.79 23.66
#